data_f706851d4519c120cdf1a93435548a1c
#
_entry.id   f706851d4519c120cdf1a93435548a1c
#
_cell.length_a   1.000
_cell.length_b   1.000
_cell.length_c   1.000
_cell.angle_alpha   90.00
_cell.angle_beta   90.00
_cell.angle_gamma   90.00
#
_symmetry.space_group_name_H-M   'P 1'
#
loop_
_entity.id
_entity.type
_entity.pdbx_description
1 polymer ?
#
loop_
_entity_poly.entity_id
_entity_poly.type
_entity_poly.pdbx_seq_one_letter_code
_entity_poly.pdbx_strand_id
1 'polypeptide(L)'
;MKNILFAASECVPFIKTGGLADVVGSLPKDFDKEKYDVRVVIPNYMCMKQEWKEKLEYVAHFYMDIAGQDRYVGVLKIELNGIIFYFIDNEYYFSGFAPYDGDPKWNIEKFAFFSKAVLSILPVIGFRPELIHCHDWQTGLVPVFLRTFYGDERCYSNIRTVFSIHN
;
A
#
# COMPACT_ATOMS: atom_id res chain seq x y z
N MET A 1 -3.63 14.92 -15.99
CA MET A 1 -4.31 14.03 -15.02
C MET A 1 -3.45 13.99 -13.78
N LYS A 2 -4.01 14.14 -12.57
CA LYS A 2 -3.26 14.11 -11.31
C LYS A 2 -3.24 12.69 -10.77
N ASN A 3 -2.09 12.26 -10.31
CA ASN A 3 -1.88 10.91 -9.81
C ASN A 3 -1.99 10.88 -8.27
N ILE A 4 -2.85 10.01 -7.75
CA ILE A 4 -3.08 9.85 -6.32
C ILE A 4 -2.91 8.37 -5.95
N LEU A 5 -2.11 8.10 -4.92
CA LEU A 5 -1.98 6.76 -4.36
C LEU A 5 -2.65 6.71 -2.97
N PHE A 6 -3.57 5.80 -2.79
CA PHE A 6 -4.10 5.44 -1.46
C PHE A 6 -3.27 4.31 -0.88
N ALA A 7 -2.72 4.51 0.31
CA ALA A 7 -2.00 3.49 1.06
C ALA A 7 -2.79 3.12 2.31
N ALA A 8 -3.14 1.86 2.46
CA ALA A 8 -3.94 1.37 3.57
C ALA A 8 -3.61 -0.08 3.92
N SER A 9 -3.96 -0.49 5.14
CA SER A 9 -3.80 -1.88 5.58
C SER A 9 -4.90 -2.81 5.10
N GLU A 10 -6.05 -2.27 4.72
CA GLU A 10 -7.20 -3.06 4.26
C GLU A 10 -8.07 -2.28 3.28
N CYS A 11 -8.80 -2.99 2.44
CA CYS A 11 -9.68 -2.44 1.41
C CYS A 11 -10.72 -3.47 0.97
N VAL A 12 -12.00 -3.11 0.95
CA VAL A 12 -13.02 -3.96 0.32
C VAL A 12 -12.86 -3.93 -1.21
N PRO A 13 -13.10 -5.05 -1.92
CA PRO A 13 -13.67 -6.31 -1.45
C PRO A 13 -12.63 -7.34 -0.99
N PHE A 14 -11.34 -6.99 -0.93
CA PHE A 14 -10.23 -7.92 -0.75
C PHE A 14 -10.07 -8.39 0.70
N ILE A 15 -10.01 -7.46 1.62
CA ILE A 15 -9.82 -7.71 3.05
C ILE A 15 -10.51 -6.62 3.88
N LYS A 16 -11.21 -7.03 4.94
CA LYS A 16 -11.92 -6.11 5.84
C LYS A 16 -11.90 -6.64 7.27
N THR A 17 -11.49 -5.79 8.19
CA THR A 17 -11.65 -6.00 9.63
C THR A 17 -12.46 -4.87 10.27
N GLY A 18 -12.49 -3.69 9.67
CA GLY A 18 -13.18 -2.51 10.19
C GLY A 18 -13.67 -1.55 9.11
N GLY A 19 -14.06 -0.34 9.53
CA GLY A 19 -14.61 0.70 8.64
C GLY A 19 -13.59 1.29 7.67
N LEU A 20 -12.29 1.19 7.99
CA LEU A 20 -11.22 1.63 7.09
C LEU A 20 -11.34 1.00 5.70
N ALA A 21 -11.61 -0.31 5.66
CA ALA A 21 -11.73 -1.05 4.41
C ALA A 21 -12.85 -0.51 3.51
N ASP A 22 -13.97 -0.08 4.09
CA ASP A 22 -15.09 0.50 3.35
C ASP A 22 -14.72 1.85 2.74
N VAL A 23 -14.04 2.70 3.49
CA VAL A 23 -13.56 4.01 3.00
C VAL A 23 -12.59 3.84 1.85
N VAL A 24 -11.57 2.99 2.01
CA VAL A 24 -10.55 2.77 0.99
C VAL A 24 -11.12 2.08 -0.26
N GLY A 25 -12.15 1.27 -0.11
CA GLY A 25 -12.83 0.61 -1.23
C GLY A 25 -13.91 1.45 -1.93
N SER A 26 -14.36 2.56 -1.33
CA SER A 26 -15.38 3.45 -1.90
C SER A 26 -14.83 4.77 -2.40
N LEU A 27 -14.10 5.51 -1.57
CA LEU A 27 -13.64 6.86 -1.89
C LEU A 27 -12.87 6.99 -3.22
N PRO A 28 -11.98 6.07 -3.63
CA PRO A 28 -11.33 6.16 -4.93
C PRO A 28 -12.28 6.18 -6.13
N LYS A 29 -13.49 5.64 -5.99
CA LYS A 29 -14.49 5.58 -7.07
C LYS A 29 -15.20 6.91 -7.32
N ASP A 30 -15.17 7.81 -6.32
CA ASP A 30 -15.83 9.12 -6.38
C ASP A 30 -14.97 10.17 -7.09
N PHE A 31 -13.71 9.87 -7.38
CA PHE A 31 -12.84 10.76 -8.13
C PHE A 31 -13.20 10.76 -9.62
N ASP A 32 -13.21 11.97 -10.20
CA ASP A 32 -13.37 12.18 -11.64
C ASP A 32 -12.16 11.57 -12.39
N LYS A 33 -12.41 10.47 -13.09
CA LYS A 33 -11.38 9.72 -13.82
C LYS A 33 -10.75 10.47 -15.00
N GLU A 34 -11.37 11.53 -15.46
CA GLU A 34 -10.78 12.40 -16.49
C GLU A 34 -9.70 13.32 -15.89
N LYS A 35 -9.78 13.59 -14.58
CA LYS A 35 -8.86 14.49 -13.86
C LYS A 35 -7.84 13.77 -13.00
N TYR A 36 -8.21 12.58 -12.49
CA TYR A 36 -7.41 11.86 -11.50
C TYR A 36 -7.18 10.40 -11.89
N ASP A 37 -5.93 9.95 -11.83
CA ASP A 37 -5.56 8.53 -11.78
C ASP A 37 -5.37 8.15 -10.30
N VAL A 38 -6.38 7.50 -9.74
CA VAL A 38 -6.35 7.05 -8.34
C VAL A 38 -6.06 5.57 -8.31
N ARG A 39 -4.99 5.20 -7.60
CA ARG A 39 -4.60 3.81 -7.37
C ARG A 39 -4.53 3.52 -5.88
N VAL A 40 -4.62 2.26 -5.53
CA VAL A 40 -4.63 1.79 -4.15
C VAL A 40 -3.51 0.78 -3.94
N VAL A 41 -2.84 0.81 -2.79
CA VAL A 41 -1.88 -0.21 -2.39
C VAL A 41 -2.22 -0.73 -1.00
N ILE A 42 -2.27 -2.06 -0.88
CA ILE A 42 -2.52 -2.80 0.38
C ILE A 42 -1.55 -3.99 0.49
N PRO A 43 -1.38 -4.59 1.67
CA PRO A 43 -0.65 -5.85 1.79
C PRO A 43 -1.39 -7.04 1.14
N ASN A 44 -0.62 -8.00 0.61
CA ASN A 44 -1.14 -9.28 0.13
C ASN A 44 -1.23 -10.28 1.28
N TYR A 45 -2.29 -10.21 2.09
CA TYR A 45 -2.43 -11.13 3.23
C TYR A 45 -2.77 -12.56 2.79
N MET A 46 -2.16 -13.54 3.46
CA MET A 46 -2.51 -14.96 3.27
C MET A 46 -3.97 -15.25 3.58
N CYS A 47 -4.56 -14.55 4.55
CA CYS A 47 -5.97 -14.69 4.93
C CYS A 47 -6.97 -14.06 3.94
N MET A 48 -6.51 -13.37 2.91
CA MET A 48 -7.37 -12.89 1.84
C MET A 48 -8.01 -14.07 1.09
N LYS A 49 -9.28 -13.91 0.68
CA LYS A 49 -10.01 -14.98 -0.01
C LYS A 49 -9.31 -15.44 -1.28
N GLN A 50 -9.31 -16.76 -1.49
CA GLN A 50 -8.65 -17.39 -2.64
C GLN A 50 -9.14 -16.87 -3.98
N GLU A 51 -10.45 -16.58 -4.11
CA GLU A 51 -11.05 -16.02 -5.32
C GLU A 51 -10.41 -14.72 -5.82
N TRP A 52 -9.84 -13.91 -4.87
CA TRP A 52 -9.11 -12.70 -5.21
C TRP A 52 -7.66 -12.99 -5.54
N LYS A 53 -7.01 -13.87 -4.77
CA LYS A 53 -5.61 -14.25 -5.00
C LYS A 53 -5.37 -14.81 -6.39
N GLU A 54 -6.31 -15.63 -6.89
CA GLU A 54 -6.24 -16.25 -8.22
C GLU A 54 -6.36 -15.24 -9.38
N LYS A 55 -6.88 -14.05 -9.10
CA LYS A 55 -7.02 -12.97 -10.07
C LYS A 55 -5.88 -11.98 -10.06
N LEU A 56 -4.95 -12.09 -9.10
CA LEU A 56 -3.83 -11.17 -9.01
C LEU A 56 -2.82 -11.45 -10.12
N GLU A 57 -2.43 -10.40 -10.82
CA GLU A 57 -1.40 -10.44 -11.84
C GLU A 57 -0.05 -10.07 -11.22
N TYR A 58 0.97 -10.86 -11.48
CA TYR A 58 2.34 -10.53 -11.10
C TYR A 58 2.84 -9.31 -11.88
N VAL A 59 3.47 -8.37 -11.18
CA VAL A 59 4.08 -7.18 -11.78
C VAL A 59 5.60 -7.26 -11.74
N ALA A 60 6.16 -7.40 -10.53
CA ALA A 60 7.61 -7.42 -10.31
C ALA A 60 7.95 -7.94 -8.91
N HIS A 61 9.24 -8.13 -8.65
CA HIS A 61 9.77 -8.26 -7.31
C HIS A 61 11.16 -7.63 -7.22
N PHE A 62 11.55 -7.27 -6.02
CA PHE A 62 12.87 -6.76 -5.69
C PHE A 62 13.17 -7.02 -4.21
N TYR A 63 14.38 -6.69 -3.80
CA TYR A 63 14.77 -6.73 -2.38
C TYR A 63 14.97 -5.29 -1.88
N MET A 64 14.50 -5.05 -0.67
CA MET A 64 14.53 -3.75 -0.03
C MET A 64 15.19 -3.89 1.34
N ASP A 65 16.21 -3.07 1.61
CA ASP A 65 16.77 -2.99 2.95
C ASP A 65 15.74 -2.42 3.94
N ILE A 66 15.58 -3.09 5.06
CA ILE A 66 14.93 -2.55 6.24
C ILE A 66 15.70 -2.96 7.48
N ALA A 67 16.19 -1.96 8.24
CA ALA A 67 17.00 -2.16 9.43
C ALA A 67 18.25 -3.04 9.18
N GLY A 68 18.90 -2.90 8.04
CA GLY A 68 20.09 -3.66 7.65
C GLY A 68 19.82 -5.10 7.19
N GLN A 69 18.58 -5.42 6.86
CA GLN A 69 18.20 -6.73 6.33
C GLN A 69 17.47 -6.57 4.99
N ASP A 70 17.97 -7.28 3.98
CA ASP A 70 17.29 -7.36 2.70
C ASP A 70 16.01 -8.19 2.82
N ARG A 71 14.87 -7.57 2.52
CA ARG A 71 13.55 -8.20 2.54
C ARG A 71 12.97 -8.23 1.13
N TYR A 72 12.41 -9.37 0.78
CA TYR A 72 11.67 -9.55 -0.47
C TYR A 72 10.44 -8.64 -0.51
N VAL A 73 10.22 -8.01 -1.64
CA VAL A 73 9.01 -7.24 -1.95
C VAL A 73 8.47 -7.73 -3.27
N GLY A 74 7.39 -8.49 -3.23
CA GLY A 74 6.60 -8.83 -4.41
C GLY A 74 5.54 -7.77 -4.67
N VAL A 75 5.26 -7.53 -5.93
CA VAL A 75 4.23 -6.60 -6.38
C VAL A 75 3.26 -7.32 -7.28
N LEU A 76 2.02 -7.40 -6.85
CA LEU A 76 0.90 -7.93 -7.62
C LEU A 76 -0.11 -6.81 -7.86
N LYS A 77 -0.99 -6.99 -8.85
CA LYS A 77 -2.05 -6.02 -9.16
C LYS A 77 -3.34 -6.70 -9.57
N ILE A 78 -4.42 -5.97 -9.48
CA ILE A 78 -5.70 -6.24 -10.14
C ILE A 78 -6.32 -4.91 -10.55
N GLU A 79 -7.02 -4.88 -11.66
CA GLU A 79 -7.89 -3.76 -12.01
C GLU A 79 -9.33 -4.13 -11.71
N LEU A 80 -10.02 -3.30 -10.94
CA LEU A 80 -11.43 -3.48 -10.58
C LEU A 80 -12.16 -2.15 -10.69
N ASN A 81 -13.22 -2.11 -11.50
CA ASN A 81 -14.02 -0.90 -11.75
C ASN A 81 -13.20 0.31 -12.24
N GLY A 82 -12.13 0.04 -13.02
CA GLY A 82 -11.25 1.06 -13.56
C GLY A 82 -10.31 1.69 -12.53
N ILE A 83 -10.09 1.02 -11.39
CA ILE A 83 -9.08 1.38 -10.38
C ILE A 83 -8.07 0.24 -10.32
N ILE A 84 -6.79 0.60 -10.32
CA ILE A 84 -5.69 -0.35 -10.15
C ILE A 84 -5.39 -0.48 -8.66
N PHE A 85 -5.44 -1.71 -8.17
CA PHE A 85 -5.03 -2.09 -6.83
C PHE A 85 -3.72 -2.84 -6.90
N TYR A 86 -2.73 -2.39 -6.14
CA TYR A 86 -1.47 -3.06 -5.93
C TYR A 86 -1.45 -3.81 -4.61
N PHE A 87 -0.75 -4.93 -4.58
CA PHE A 87 -0.61 -5.77 -3.41
C PHE A 87 0.88 -5.98 -3.14
N ILE A 88 1.32 -5.63 -1.93
CA ILE A 88 2.69 -5.88 -1.47
C ILE A 88 2.75 -7.30 -0.91
N ASP A 89 3.52 -8.15 -1.56
CA ASP A 89 3.69 -9.55 -1.18
C ASP A 89 4.97 -9.76 -0.38
N ASN A 90 4.82 -10.41 0.76
CA ASN A 90 5.90 -10.91 1.59
C ASN A 90 5.35 -11.94 2.58
N GLU A 91 5.69 -13.22 2.40
CA GLU A 91 5.17 -14.28 3.27
C GLU A 91 5.59 -14.14 4.72
N TYR A 92 6.81 -13.63 5.00
CA TYR A 92 7.27 -13.44 6.37
C TYR A 92 6.39 -12.48 7.16
N TYR A 93 5.92 -11.40 6.54
CA TYR A 93 5.10 -10.40 7.21
C TYR A 93 3.59 -10.65 7.11
N PHE A 94 3.10 -11.23 6.02
CA PHE A 94 1.66 -11.25 5.71
C PHE A 94 1.04 -12.64 5.72
N SER A 95 1.74 -13.66 6.25
CA SER A 95 1.23 -15.04 6.34
C SER A 95 0.27 -15.31 7.51
N GLY A 96 0.00 -14.32 8.36
CA GLY A 96 -0.90 -14.48 9.50
C GLY A 96 -2.36 -14.79 9.11
N PHE A 97 -3.12 -15.31 10.07
CA PHE A 97 -4.55 -15.62 9.91
C PHE A 97 -5.44 -14.39 9.89
N ALA A 98 -4.91 -13.23 10.25
CA ALA A 98 -5.58 -11.94 10.25
C ALA A 98 -4.58 -10.84 9.85
N PRO A 99 -5.07 -9.67 9.38
CA PRO A 99 -4.21 -8.52 9.09
C PRO A 99 -3.40 -8.02 10.29
N TYR A 100 -3.98 -8.13 11.48
CA TYR A 100 -3.37 -7.66 12.73
C TYR A 100 -3.12 -8.86 13.65
N ASP A 101 -1.90 -8.94 14.15
CA ASP A 101 -1.49 -9.97 15.10
C ASP A 101 -1.65 -9.46 16.54
N GLY A 102 -1.68 -10.39 17.50
CA GLY A 102 -1.77 -10.05 18.91
C GLY A 102 -0.51 -9.39 19.50
N ASP A 103 0.64 -9.51 18.82
CA ASP A 103 1.89 -8.87 19.23
C ASP A 103 2.03 -7.47 18.62
N PRO A 104 2.00 -6.40 19.45
CA PRO A 104 2.16 -5.03 18.97
C PRO A 104 3.51 -4.76 18.30
N LYS A 105 4.60 -5.39 18.78
CA LYS A 105 5.94 -5.20 18.20
C LYS A 105 6.01 -5.77 16.79
N TRP A 106 5.40 -6.94 16.60
CA TRP A 106 5.31 -7.57 15.29
C TRP A 106 4.50 -6.70 14.30
N ASN A 107 3.37 -6.16 14.76
CA ASN A 107 2.57 -5.26 13.93
C ASN A 107 3.34 -3.99 13.54
N ILE A 108 4.13 -3.42 14.46
CA ILE A 108 4.97 -2.25 14.14
C ILE A 108 5.99 -2.59 13.06
N GLU A 109 6.70 -3.70 13.18
CA GLU A 109 7.69 -4.14 12.19
C GLU A 109 7.04 -4.40 10.82
N LYS A 110 5.93 -5.15 10.80
CA LYS A 110 5.13 -5.47 9.62
C LYS A 110 4.72 -4.20 8.85
N PHE A 111 4.17 -3.23 9.54
CA PHE A 111 3.67 -2.01 8.89
C PHE A 111 4.77 -0.96 8.65
N ALA A 112 5.91 -1.03 9.33
CA ALA A 112 7.12 -0.32 8.93
C ALA A 112 7.64 -0.85 7.59
N PHE A 113 7.72 -2.18 7.43
CA PHE A 113 8.03 -2.81 6.14
C PHE A 113 7.04 -2.36 5.06
N PHE A 114 5.74 -2.46 5.30
CA PHE A 114 4.71 -2.04 4.35
C PHE A 114 4.85 -0.57 3.95
N SER A 115 5.02 0.32 4.92
CA SER A 115 5.19 1.76 4.66
C SER A 115 6.40 2.07 3.78
N LYS A 116 7.52 1.38 3.98
CA LYS A 116 8.70 1.54 3.13
C LYS A 116 8.46 0.96 1.73
N ALA A 117 7.83 -0.20 1.65
CA ALA A 117 7.50 -0.85 0.40
C ALA A 117 6.56 0.00 -0.48
N VAL A 118 5.57 0.69 0.11
CA VAL A 118 4.68 1.63 -0.61
C VAL A 118 5.47 2.65 -1.42
N LEU A 119 6.55 3.17 -0.88
CA LEU A 119 7.43 4.12 -1.58
C LEU A 119 8.34 3.41 -2.60
N SER A 120 8.93 2.30 -2.20
CA SER A 120 9.89 1.57 -3.03
C SER A 120 9.30 1.00 -4.31
N ILE A 121 7.99 0.70 -4.35
CA ILE A 121 7.33 0.19 -5.57
C ILE A 121 7.10 1.26 -6.63
N LEU A 122 7.09 2.55 -6.29
CA LEU A 122 6.70 3.63 -7.21
C LEU A 122 7.49 3.62 -8.54
N PRO A 123 8.84 3.55 -8.52
CA PRO A 123 9.59 3.44 -9.77
C PRO A 123 9.37 2.12 -10.49
N VAL A 124 9.13 1.03 -9.75
CA VAL A 124 8.92 -0.32 -10.30
C VAL A 124 7.62 -0.42 -11.10
N ILE A 125 6.55 0.20 -10.58
CA ILE A 125 5.24 0.24 -11.25
C ILE A 125 5.10 1.40 -12.23
N GLY A 126 6.13 2.24 -12.38
CA GLY A 126 6.11 3.42 -13.25
C GLY A 126 5.05 4.46 -12.88
N PHE A 127 4.67 4.53 -11.59
CA PHE A 127 3.66 5.46 -11.10
C PHE A 127 4.29 6.58 -10.28
N ARG A 128 3.98 7.82 -10.63
CA ARG A 128 4.49 9.03 -9.95
C ARG A 128 3.32 9.79 -9.33
N PRO A 129 2.94 9.49 -8.09
CA PRO A 129 1.85 10.20 -7.43
C PRO A 129 2.29 11.64 -7.07
N GLU A 130 1.38 12.58 -7.25
CA GLU A 130 1.52 13.93 -6.68
C GLU A 130 1.09 13.93 -5.20
N LEU A 131 0.25 12.97 -4.83
CA LEU A 131 -0.30 12.81 -3.49
C LEU A 131 -0.33 11.33 -3.09
N ILE A 132 0.16 11.03 -1.88
CA ILE A 132 -0.09 9.76 -1.21
C ILE A 132 -1.05 10.01 -0.05
N HIS A 133 -2.23 9.38 -0.11
CA HIS A 133 -3.22 9.41 0.97
C HIS A 133 -2.99 8.20 1.88
N CYS A 134 -2.45 8.48 3.05
CA CYS A 134 -2.13 7.49 4.07
C CYS A 134 -3.31 7.33 5.04
N HIS A 135 -3.65 6.10 5.38
CA HIS A 135 -4.79 5.77 6.22
C HIS A 135 -4.35 5.02 7.48
N ASP A 136 -4.64 5.61 8.64
CA ASP A 136 -4.36 5.09 9.98
C ASP A 136 -2.88 4.82 10.28
N TRP A 137 -2.59 4.37 11.48
CA TRP A 137 -1.24 4.19 12.00
C TRP A 137 -0.39 3.21 11.17
N GLN A 138 -1.02 2.25 10.48
CA GLN A 138 -0.35 1.25 9.66
C GLN A 138 0.42 1.87 8.49
N THR A 139 0.05 3.06 8.08
CA THR A 139 0.73 3.83 7.03
C THR A 139 1.42 5.09 7.56
N GLY A 140 1.48 5.23 8.88
CA GLY A 140 2.03 6.41 9.54
C GLY A 140 3.51 6.67 9.24
N LEU A 141 4.27 5.64 8.89
CA LEU A 141 5.68 5.79 8.52
C LEU A 141 5.90 6.17 7.05
N VAL A 142 4.87 6.13 6.19
CA VAL A 142 5.02 6.57 4.79
C VAL A 142 5.51 8.01 4.68
N PRO A 143 4.87 9.02 5.32
CA PRO A 143 5.35 10.40 5.25
C PRO A 143 6.71 10.59 5.92
N VAL A 144 7.04 9.82 6.94
CA VAL A 144 8.35 9.86 7.60
C VAL A 144 9.42 9.35 6.66
N PHE A 145 9.25 8.15 6.12
CA PHE A 145 10.23 7.55 5.19
C PHE A 145 10.37 8.34 3.90
N LEU A 146 9.28 8.91 3.39
CA LEU A 146 9.35 9.79 2.22
C LEU A 146 10.33 10.95 2.44
N ARG A 147 10.36 11.52 3.63
CA ARG A 147 11.24 12.65 3.96
C ARG A 147 12.66 12.23 4.33
N THR A 148 12.83 11.09 5.00
CA THR A 148 14.12 10.67 5.56
C THR A 148 14.94 9.83 4.59
N PHE A 149 14.31 8.99 3.77
CA PHE A 149 15.03 8.06 2.89
C PHE A 149 14.90 8.37 1.40
N TYR A 150 13.83 9.07 0.99
CA TYR A 150 13.52 9.29 -0.42
C TYR A 150 13.49 10.78 -0.82
N GLY A 151 13.61 11.70 0.15
CA GLY A 151 13.40 13.14 -0.07
C GLY A 151 14.36 13.77 -1.08
N ASP A 152 15.58 13.26 -1.16
CA ASP A 152 16.61 13.76 -2.07
C ASP A 152 16.51 13.16 -3.49
N GLU A 153 15.71 12.13 -3.66
CA GLU A 153 15.50 11.49 -4.95
C GLU A 153 14.48 12.28 -5.81
N ARG A 154 14.89 12.58 -7.03
CA ARG A 154 14.11 13.43 -7.96
C ARG A 154 12.69 12.93 -8.23
N CYS A 155 12.47 11.61 -8.19
CA CYS A 155 11.15 11.02 -8.42
C CYS A 155 10.19 11.17 -7.24
N TYR A 156 10.68 11.51 -6.05
CA TYR A 156 9.89 11.67 -4.82
C TYR A 156 9.74 13.12 -4.36
N SER A 157 10.56 14.03 -4.85
CA SER A 157 10.71 15.41 -4.33
C SER A 157 9.40 16.22 -4.31
N ASN A 158 8.46 15.92 -5.21
CA ASN A 158 7.20 16.65 -5.33
C ASN A 158 6.00 15.91 -4.72
N ILE A 159 6.20 14.74 -4.12
CA ILE A 159 5.13 13.97 -3.51
C ILE A 159 4.68 14.64 -2.21
N ARG A 160 3.39 14.89 -2.11
CA ARG A 160 2.72 15.34 -0.87
C ARG A 160 2.02 14.18 -0.21
N THR A 161 1.79 14.29 1.10
CA THR A 161 1.04 13.30 1.86
C THR A 161 -0.16 13.93 2.54
N VAL A 162 -1.26 13.19 2.56
CA VAL A 162 -2.43 13.44 3.40
C VAL A 162 -2.57 12.23 4.32
N PHE A 163 -2.92 12.45 5.58
CA PHE A 163 -3.08 11.43 6.57
C PHE A 163 -4.48 11.48 7.17
N SER A 164 -5.22 10.39 7.08
CA SER A 164 -6.56 10.24 7.66
C SER A 164 -6.54 9.25 8.82
N ILE A 165 -7.20 9.63 9.91
CA ILE A 165 -7.41 8.80 11.09
C ILE A 165 -8.86 8.38 11.12
N HIS A 166 -9.12 7.06 11.15
CA HIS A 166 -10.46 6.48 11.12
C HIS A 166 -10.92 5.93 12.46
N ASN A 167 -10.06 5.92 13.48
CA ASN A 167 -10.37 5.45 14.83
C ASN A 167 -10.58 6.61 15.80
#